data_e3b3b00dc39d5cc145b1e57788e21b36
#
_entry.id   e3b3b00dc39d5cc145b1e57788e21b36
#
_cell.length_a   1.000
_cell.length_b   1.000
_cell.length_c   1.000
_cell.angle_alpha   90.00
_cell.angle_beta   90.00
_cell.angle_gamma   90.00
#
_symmetry.space_group_name_H-M   'P 1'
#
loop_
_entity.id
_entity.type
_entity.pdbx_description
1 polymer ?
#
loop_
_entity_poly.entity_id
_entity_poly.type
_entity_poly.pdbx_seq_one_letter_code
_entity_poly.pdbx_strand_id
1 'polypeptide(L)'
;IIQPKIPAFLVNKSLGSPTAWDTADNGVIDFGSTTVNNGGCYDNTNKFTAPVNGLYFFNVKKSLNTYGANQTIRHPSLSILKNGTTFMYMNVGVSTGSDISSTSYTHYGVTMSGVIDLLAGEYVQVNFSYDNGDPGGGTVLHYEYGQDTFSGFLIGQI
;
A
#
# COMPACT_ATOMS: atom_id res chain seq x y z
N ILE A 1 36.38 -9.21 -1.60
CA ILE A 1 35.18 -9.80 -2.20
C ILE A 1 34.05 -8.81 -1.93
N ILE A 2 33.57 -8.15 -2.98
CA ILE A 2 32.39 -7.27 -2.88
C ILE A 2 31.17 -8.19 -2.95
N GLN A 3 30.46 -8.36 -1.83
CA GLN A 3 29.15 -9.03 -1.87
C GLN A 3 28.17 -8.15 -2.64
N PRO A 4 27.47 -8.68 -3.65
CA PRO A 4 26.42 -7.93 -4.31
C PRO A 4 25.36 -7.54 -3.28
N LYS A 5 24.94 -6.28 -3.32
CA LYS A 5 23.87 -5.81 -2.42
C LYS A 5 22.59 -6.55 -2.76
N ILE A 6 22.01 -7.20 -1.77
CA ILE A 6 20.68 -7.83 -1.91
C ILE A 6 19.67 -6.71 -2.18
N PRO A 7 18.92 -6.75 -3.30
CA PRO A 7 17.86 -5.79 -3.57
C PRO A 7 16.83 -5.78 -2.42
N ALA A 8 16.63 -4.61 -1.82
CA ALA A 8 15.67 -4.44 -0.73
C ALA A 8 15.25 -2.98 -0.63
N PHE A 9 14.00 -2.75 -0.24
CA PHE A 9 13.49 -1.40 0.01
C PHE A 9 12.51 -1.37 1.18
N LEU A 10 12.39 -0.20 1.77
CA LEU A 10 11.37 0.16 2.75
C LEU A 10 10.97 1.61 2.51
N VAL A 11 9.68 1.82 2.31
CA VAL A 11 9.08 3.15 2.20
C VAL A 11 7.98 3.32 3.25
N ASN A 12 7.88 4.55 3.74
CA ASN A 12 6.79 4.96 4.61
C ASN A 12 6.10 6.14 3.95
N LYS A 13 4.79 6.09 3.81
CA LYS A 13 4.05 7.26 3.35
C LYS A 13 4.12 8.35 4.42
N SER A 14 4.84 9.41 4.11
CA SER A 14 4.97 10.57 4.98
C SER A 14 3.89 11.58 4.59
N LEU A 15 2.93 11.81 5.46
CA LEU A 15 2.04 12.96 5.35
C LEU A 15 2.78 14.18 5.87
N GLY A 16 2.74 15.28 5.14
CA GLY A 16 3.50 16.49 5.45
C GLY A 16 3.09 17.21 6.76
N SER A 17 1.97 16.80 7.38
CA SER A 17 1.51 17.30 8.67
C SER A 17 0.55 16.32 9.32
N PRO A 18 0.65 16.07 10.63
CA PRO A 18 -0.33 15.23 11.35
C PRO A 18 -1.73 15.84 11.44
N THR A 19 -1.90 17.08 11.02
CA THR A 19 -3.18 17.80 10.95
C THR A 19 -3.71 17.93 9.53
N ALA A 20 -2.98 17.44 8.52
CA ALA A 20 -3.45 17.43 7.15
C ALA A 20 -4.42 16.24 6.98
N TRP A 21 -5.67 16.59 6.85
CA TRP A 21 -6.73 15.67 6.50
C TRP A 21 -6.65 15.43 4.99
N ASP A 22 -6.26 14.24 4.58
CA ASP A 22 -6.14 13.92 3.16
C ASP A 22 -7.13 12.84 2.79
N THR A 23 -7.65 12.91 1.56
CA THR A 23 -8.48 11.85 1.00
C THR A 23 -7.61 10.60 0.84
N ALA A 24 -8.13 9.44 1.20
CA ALA A 24 -7.42 8.20 0.94
C ALA A 24 -7.08 8.07 -0.53
N ASP A 25 -5.91 7.49 -0.82
CA ASP A 25 -5.61 7.09 -2.18
C ASP A 25 -6.73 6.19 -2.69
N ASN A 26 -7.21 6.48 -3.89
CA ASN A 26 -8.09 5.59 -4.63
C ASN A 26 -7.38 5.31 -5.95
N GLY A 27 -6.58 4.27 -5.99
CA GLY A 27 -5.68 3.95 -7.08
C GLY A 27 -4.32 3.46 -6.59
N VAL A 28 -3.30 3.60 -7.43
CA VAL A 28 -1.92 3.25 -7.06
C VAL A 28 -1.41 4.21 -6.00
N ILE A 29 -0.92 3.65 -4.88
CA ILE A 29 -0.44 4.43 -3.74
C ILE A 29 0.93 5.02 -4.04
N ASP A 30 1.08 6.33 -3.87
CA ASP A 30 2.37 7.00 -3.81
C ASP A 30 2.88 6.99 -2.36
N PHE A 31 3.92 6.21 -2.09
CA PHE A 31 4.56 6.15 -0.78
C PHE A 31 5.66 7.20 -0.61
N GLY A 32 6.08 7.85 -1.71
CA GLY A 32 7.13 8.86 -1.67
C GLY A 32 8.53 8.28 -1.44
N SER A 33 9.31 8.96 -0.61
CA SER A 33 10.74 8.68 -0.44
C SER A 33 11.03 7.42 0.36
N THR A 34 12.09 6.72 -0.02
CA THR A 34 12.56 5.51 0.64
C THR A 34 13.32 5.79 1.93
N THR A 35 13.09 4.96 2.95
CA THR A 35 13.96 4.85 4.12
C THR A 35 15.14 3.91 3.83
N VAL A 36 14.90 2.84 3.05
CA VAL A 36 15.91 1.88 2.57
C VAL A 36 15.69 1.68 1.08
N ASN A 37 16.77 1.73 0.28
CA ASN A 37 16.73 1.43 -1.15
C ASN A 37 18.05 0.80 -1.62
N ASN A 38 18.28 -0.44 -1.19
CA ASN A 38 19.46 -1.20 -1.60
C ASN A 38 19.32 -1.66 -3.05
N GLY A 39 20.29 -1.28 -3.88
CA GLY A 39 20.29 -1.60 -5.31
C GLY A 39 19.45 -0.65 -6.16
N GLY A 40 18.89 0.44 -5.59
CA GLY A 40 18.13 1.43 -6.35
C GLY A 40 16.87 0.87 -7.00
N CYS A 41 16.25 -0.11 -6.36
CA CYS A 41 15.13 -0.87 -6.94
C CYS A 41 13.76 -0.22 -6.77
N TYR A 42 13.65 0.87 -5.99
CA TYR A 42 12.43 1.63 -5.80
C TYR A 42 12.58 3.05 -6.35
N ASP A 43 11.57 3.54 -7.07
CA ASP A 43 11.62 4.81 -7.82
C ASP A 43 11.35 6.06 -6.98
N ASN A 44 11.18 5.94 -5.65
CA ASN A 44 10.81 7.00 -4.71
C ASN A 44 9.42 7.61 -4.95
N THR A 45 8.54 6.87 -5.59
CA THR A 45 7.13 7.23 -5.76
C THR A 45 6.22 6.05 -5.44
N ASN A 46 6.07 5.12 -6.35
CA ASN A 46 5.08 4.03 -6.19
C ASN A 46 5.52 2.67 -6.74
N LYS A 47 6.76 2.55 -7.24
CA LYS A 47 7.15 1.37 -8.02
C LYS A 47 8.46 0.76 -7.52
N PHE A 48 8.40 -0.54 -7.19
CA PHE A 48 9.56 -1.42 -7.12
C PHE A 48 9.81 -2.04 -8.48
N THR A 49 11.05 -2.02 -8.98
CA THR A 49 11.46 -2.72 -10.22
C THR A 49 12.51 -3.76 -9.88
N ALA A 50 12.29 -5.01 -10.30
CA ALA A 50 13.19 -6.11 -10.05
C ALA A 50 14.51 -5.91 -10.83
N PRO A 51 15.66 -5.79 -10.17
CA PRO A 51 16.95 -5.63 -10.87
C PRO A 51 17.51 -6.93 -11.41
N VAL A 52 17.05 -8.06 -10.92
CA VAL A 52 17.45 -9.42 -11.33
C VAL A 52 16.27 -10.37 -11.31
N ASN A 53 16.37 -11.49 -12.04
CA ASN A 53 15.36 -12.55 -11.95
C ASN A 53 15.40 -13.18 -10.56
N GLY A 54 14.24 -13.39 -9.95
CA GLY A 54 14.22 -13.98 -8.61
C GLY A 54 12.85 -14.06 -7.96
N LEU A 55 12.85 -14.68 -6.80
CA LEU A 55 11.73 -14.67 -5.86
C LEU A 55 11.90 -13.49 -4.91
N TYR A 56 10.87 -12.67 -4.79
CA TYR A 56 10.85 -11.49 -3.95
C TYR A 56 9.73 -11.58 -2.92
N PHE A 57 10.04 -11.24 -1.68
CA PHE A 57 9.03 -11.05 -0.64
C PHE A 57 8.59 -9.60 -0.63
N PHE A 58 7.29 -9.38 -0.50
CA PHE A 58 6.68 -8.05 -0.32
C PHE A 58 5.78 -8.03 0.91
N ASN A 59 5.78 -6.90 1.59
CA ASN A 59 4.86 -6.62 2.68
C ASN A 59 4.33 -5.20 2.58
N VAL A 60 3.03 -5.07 2.72
CA VAL A 60 2.29 -3.80 2.71
C VAL A 60 1.50 -3.68 3.99
N LYS A 61 1.60 -2.53 4.65
CA LYS A 61 0.69 -2.12 5.72
C LYS A 61 -0.07 -0.88 5.25
N LYS A 62 -1.39 -0.93 5.35
CA LYS A 62 -2.28 0.19 5.07
C LYS A 62 -3.08 0.51 6.33
N SER A 63 -3.08 1.77 6.73
CA SER A 63 -3.89 2.30 7.81
C SER A 63 -5.05 3.11 7.23
N LEU A 64 -6.22 2.93 7.81
CA LEU A 64 -7.44 3.62 7.43
C LEU A 64 -8.06 4.22 8.67
N ASN A 65 -8.36 5.50 8.63
CA ASN A 65 -9.06 6.19 9.69
C ASN A 65 -10.37 6.77 9.12
N THR A 66 -11.47 6.53 9.80
CA THR A 66 -12.71 7.25 9.54
C THR A 66 -12.87 8.35 10.56
N TYR A 67 -13.19 9.55 10.10
CA TYR A 67 -13.40 10.71 10.94
C TYR A 67 -14.81 11.30 10.76
N GLY A 68 -15.55 11.41 11.86
CA GLY A 68 -16.85 12.07 11.89
C GLY A 68 -18.05 11.13 11.75
N ALA A 69 -19.23 11.67 12.04
CA ALA A 69 -20.48 10.93 11.98
C ALA A 69 -20.88 10.62 10.53
N ASN A 70 -21.35 9.40 10.31
CA ASN A 70 -21.97 8.95 9.06
C ASN A 70 -21.04 8.83 7.85
N GLN A 71 -19.76 8.51 8.06
CA GLN A 71 -18.86 8.21 6.94
C GLN A 71 -18.86 6.71 6.66
N THR A 72 -19.05 6.35 5.40
CA THR A 72 -19.05 4.97 4.95
C THR A 72 -18.08 4.81 3.79
N ILE A 73 -17.15 3.86 3.95
CA ILE A 73 -16.27 3.40 2.88
C ILE A 73 -16.84 2.09 2.39
N ARG A 74 -17.20 2.01 1.12
CA ARG A 74 -17.70 0.78 0.52
C ARG A 74 -16.61 0.03 -0.20
N HIS A 75 -16.63 -1.28 -0.06
CA HIS A 75 -15.77 -2.22 -0.77
C HIS A 75 -14.27 -1.85 -0.73
N PRO A 76 -13.71 -1.41 0.44
CA PRO A 76 -12.29 -1.09 0.47
C PRO A 76 -11.47 -2.34 0.16
N SER A 77 -10.49 -2.20 -0.70
CA SER A 77 -9.65 -3.29 -1.13
C SER A 77 -8.19 -2.87 -1.28
N LEU A 78 -7.30 -3.79 -0.95
CA LEU A 78 -5.86 -3.66 -1.10
C LEU A 78 -5.37 -4.68 -2.12
N SER A 79 -4.52 -4.26 -3.03
CA SER A 79 -3.96 -5.12 -4.07
C SER A 79 -2.46 -4.90 -4.23
N ILE A 80 -1.75 -5.98 -4.51
CA ILE A 80 -0.40 -5.92 -5.07
C ILE A 80 -0.51 -6.18 -6.58
N LEU A 81 0.03 -5.27 -7.37
CA LEU A 81 0.02 -5.35 -8.83
C LEU A 81 1.40 -5.80 -9.32
N LYS A 82 1.43 -6.77 -10.24
CA LYS A 82 2.60 -7.14 -11.05
C LYS A 82 2.39 -6.58 -12.45
N ASN A 83 3.29 -5.72 -12.92
CA ASN A 83 3.23 -5.07 -14.23
C ASN A 83 1.86 -4.39 -14.50
N GLY A 84 1.30 -3.75 -13.48
CA GLY A 84 0.01 -3.05 -13.55
C GLY A 84 -1.22 -3.96 -13.47
N THR A 85 -1.04 -5.28 -13.38
CA THR A 85 -2.14 -6.26 -13.27
C THR A 85 -2.22 -6.79 -11.84
N THR A 86 -3.41 -6.91 -11.30
CA THR A 86 -3.64 -7.45 -9.96
C THR A 86 -3.09 -8.87 -9.85
N PHE A 87 -2.12 -9.04 -8.95
CA PHE A 87 -1.50 -10.32 -8.60
C PHE A 87 -2.04 -10.88 -7.28
N MET A 88 -2.16 -10.01 -6.27
CA MET A 88 -2.76 -10.34 -4.98
C MET A 88 -3.84 -9.33 -4.65
N TYR A 89 -4.90 -9.80 -4.00
CA TYR A 89 -6.06 -8.97 -3.68
C TYR A 89 -6.64 -9.38 -2.32
N MET A 90 -7.05 -8.41 -1.53
CA MET A 90 -7.85 -8.63 -0.34
C MET A 90 -8.91 -7.54 -0.16
N ASN A 91 -10.11 -7.94 0.25
CA ASN A 91 -11.10 -7.00 0.78
C ASN A 91 -10.72 -6.61 2.20
N VAL A 92 -10.82 -5.31 2.47
CA VAL A 92 -10.55 -4.72 3.79
C VAL A 92 -11.89 -4.46 4.46
N GLY A 93 -12.71 -5.46 4.64
CA GLY A 93 -14.05 -5.29 5.19
C GLY A 93 -14.31 -6.14 6.43
N VAL A 94 -15.24 -5.70 7.26
CA VAL A 94 -15.78 -6.50 8.36
C VAL A 94 -16.91 -7.40 7.87
N SER A 95 -17.10 -8.52 8.53
CA SER A 95 -17.81 -9.74 8.11
C SER A 95 -19.31 -9.65 7.77
N THR A 96 -19.94 -8.50 7.75
CA THR A 96 -21.39 -8.37 7.50
C THR A 96 -21.79 -7.46 6.34
N GLY A 97 -20.84 -6.95 5.63
CA GLY A 97 -20.97 -6.06 4.49
C GLY A 97 -19.58 -5.50 4.21
N SER A 98 -19.31 -5.22 2.98
CA SER A 98 -18.03 -4.69 2.54
C SER A 98 -17.81 -3.23 2.96
N ASP A 99 -18.64 -2.69 3.84
CA ASP A 99 -18.64 -1.29 4.20
C ASP A 99 -18.00 -1.08 5.58
N ILE A 100 -17.09 -0.11 5.65
CA ILE A 100 -16.59 0.43 6.92
C ILE A 100 -17.37 1.69 7.21
N SER A 101 -18.22 1.64 8.23
CA SER A 101 -18.98 2.81 8.68
C SER A 101 -18.67 3.12 10.14
N SER A 102 -18.61 4.40 10.47
CA SER A 102 -18.37 4.82 11.85
C SER A 102 -19.09 6.12 12.17
N THR A 103 -19.63 6.18 13.39
CA THR A 103 -20.16 7.40 14.00
C THR A 103 -19.11 8.11 14.85
N SER A 104 -17.92 7.54 14.98
CA SER A 104 -16.81 8.05 15.78
C SER A 104 -15.48 7.73 15.08
N TYR A 105 -14.39 8.27 15.61
CA TYR A 105 -13.04 7.91 15.14
C TYR A 105 -12.81 6.41 15.23
N THR A 106 -12.52 5.79 14.11
CA THR A 106 -12.17 4.37 14.07
C THR A 106 -10.94 4.17 13.21
N HIS A 107 -9.98 3.43 13.75
CA HIS A 107 -8.72 3.10 13.09
C HIS A 107 -8.78 1.66 12.63
N TYR A 108 -8.44 1.43 11.38
CA TYR A 108 -8.28 0.10 10.80
C TYR A 108 -6.87 -0.05 10.27
N GLY A 109 -6.26 -1.16 10.55
CA GLY A 109 -4.97 -1.53 9.96
C GLY A 109 -5.10 -2.84 9.21
N VAL A 110 -4.58 -2.88 8.00
CA VAL A 110 -4.51 -4.10 7.21
C VAL A 110 -3.09 -4.33 6.74
N THR A 111 -2.72 -5.60 6.67
CA THR A 111 -1.42 -6.03 6.19
C THR A 111 -1.60 -7.12 5.15
N MET A 112 -0.89 -6.98 4.04
CA MET A 112 -0.79 -8.00 3.00
C MET A 112 0.66 -8.33 2.76
N SER A 113 0.98 -9.61 2.68
CA SER A 113 2.32 -10.05 2.32
C SER A 113 2.29 -11.27 1.39
N GLY A 114 3.32 -11.41 0.58
CA GLY A 114 3.44 -12.53 -0.33
C GLY A 114 4.78 -12.61 -1.03
N VAL A 115 4.96 -13.71 -1.73
CA VAL A 115 6.14 -13.97 -2.56
C VAL A 115 5.72 -13.91 -4.03
N ILE A 116 6.50 -13.19 -4.82
CA ILE A 116 6.26 -12.98 -6.25
C ILE A 116 7.54 -13.34 -7.00
N ASP A 117 7.43 -14.17 -8.04
CA ASP A 117 8.47 -14.35 -9.01
C ASP A 117 8.52 -13.17 -9.98
N LEU A 118 9.70 -12.60 -10.18
CA LEU A 118 9.91 -11.48 -11.08
C LEU A 118 11.09 -11.71 -12.00
N LEU A 119 10.91 -11.40 -13.26
CA LEU A 119 12.02 -11.23 -14.19
C LEU A 119 12.63 -9.83 -14.03
N ALA A 120 13.88 -9.68 -14.37
CA ALA A 120 14.54 -8.38 -14.37
C ALA A 120 13.77 -7.37 -15.23
N GLY A 121 13.47 -6.19 -14.68
CA GLY A 121 12.66 -5.15 -15.30
C GLY A 121 11.17 -5.25 -15.03
N GLU A 122 10.64 -6.37 -14.54
CA GLU A 122 9.26 -6.42 -14.06
C GLU A 122 9.09 -5.60 -12.78
N TYR A 123 7.89 -5.07 -12.56
CA TYR A 123 7.67 -4.17 -11.44
C TYR A 123 6.44 -4.53 -10.60
N VAL A 124 6.48 -4.06 -9.37
CA VAL A 124 5.40 -4.23 -8.39
C VAL A 124 4.96 -2.86 -7.87
N GLN A 125 3.65 -2.69 -7.75
CA GLN A 125 2.98 -1.53 -7.18
C GLN A 125 1.91 -1.96 -6.20
N VAL A 126 1.48 -1.06 -5.34
CA VAL A 126 0.35 -1.27 -4.42
C VAL A 126 -0.81 -0.40 -4.87
N ASN A 127 -1.99 -0.99 -4.93
CA ASN A 127 -3.22 -0.28 -5.23
C ASN A 127 -4.19 -0.41 -4.06
N PHE A 128 -4.82 0.69 -3.71
CA PHE A 128 -5.94 0.71 -2.79
C PHE A 128 -7.14 1.30 -3.52
N SER A 129 -8.30 0.66 -3.39
CA SER A 129 -9.53 1.15 -4.01
C SER A 129 -10.71 1.02 -3.05
N TYR A 130 -11.66 1.93 -3.20
CA TYR A 130 -12.92 1.93 -2.46
C TYR A 130 -13.98 2.69 -3.24
N ASP A 131 -15.24 2.40 -2.93
CA ASP A 131 -16.38 3.15 -3.45
C ASP A 131 -16.80 4.20 -2.42
N ASN A 132 -17.04 5.42 -2.85
CA ASN A 132 -17.63 6.46 -2.02
C ASN A 132 -19.10 6.09 -1.76
N GLY A 133 -19.40 5.76 -0.51
CA GLY A 133 -20.70 5.18 -0.14
C GLY A 133 -21.87 6.14 -0.06
N ASP A 134 -21.69 7.44 -0.19
CA ASP A 134 -22.76 8.41 0.06
C ASP A 134 -22.90 9.39 -1.11
N PRO A 135 -24.10 9.49 -1.72
CA PRO A 135 -24.37 10.46 -2.78
C PRO A 135 -24.40 11.91 -2.30
N GLY A 136 -24.23 12.18 -1.01
CA GLY A 136 -24.39 13.52 -0.45
C GLY A 136 -23.25 14.03 0.44
N GLY A 137 -22.24 13.25 0.75
CA GLY A 137 -21.18 13.67 1.65
C GLY A 137 -19.86 12.95 1.34
N GLY A 138 -18.83 13.71 1.06
CA GLY A 138 -17.52 13.15 0.78
C GLY A 138 -16.99 12.31 1.95
N THR A 139 -16.73 11.04 1.71
CA THR A 139 -16.04 10.18 2.66
C THR A 139 -14.59 10.65 2.74
N VAL A 140 -14.20 11.21 3.85
CA VAL A 140 -12.84 11.64 4.09
C VAL A 140 -12.14 10.54 4.88
N LEU A 141 -11.19 9.87 4.24
CA LEU A 141 -10.29 8.96 4.91
C LEU A 141 -9.06 9.72 5.35
N HIS A 142 -8.72 9.55 6.59
CA HIS A 142 -7.55 10.18 7.17
C HIS A 142 -6.47 9.15 7.40
N TYR A 143 -5.23 9.53 7.12
CA TYR A 143 -4.07 8.74 7.48
C TYR A 143 -3.50 9.21 8.80
N GLU A 144 -3.09 8.29 9.63
CA GLU A 144 -2.14 8.64 10.66
C GLU A 144 -0.74 8.73 10.06
N TYR A 145 -0.03 9.77 10.45
CA TYR A 145 1.33 10.06 9.99
C TYR A 145 2.25 8.83 10.11
N GLY A 146 2.86 8.42 9.01
CA GLY A 146 3.89 7.39 8.98
C GLY A 146 3.41 5.96 9.21
N GLN A 147 2.13 5.66 9.03
CA GLN A 147 1.59 4.32 9.30
C GLN A 147 1.49 3.41 8.06
N ASP A 148 1.39 3.98 6.86
CA ASP A 148 1.40 3.18 5.64
C ASP A 148 2.83 2.82 5.26
N THR A 149 3.09 1.55 5.01
CA THR A 149 4.41 1.08 4.64
C THR A 149 4.34 0.12 3.47
N PHE A 150 5.35 0.16 2.62
CA PHE A 150 5.59 -0.84 1.60
C PHE A 150 7.05 -1.24 1.65
N SER A 151 7.32 -2.54 1.66
CA SER A 151 8.67 -3.07 1.72
C SER A 151 8.80 -4.35 0.93
N GLY A 152 10.02 -4.66 0.53
CA GLY A 152 10.32 -5.92 -0.12
C GLY A 152 11.81 -6.19 -0.22
N PHE A 153 12.14 -7.43 -0.48
CA PHE A 153 13.53 -7.88 -0.67
C PHE A 153 13.60 -9.16 -1.50
N LEU A 154 14.74 -9.37 -2.13
CA LEU A 154 15.06 -10.61 -2.85
C LEU A 154 15.27 -11.75 -1.86
N ILE A 155 14.52 -12.85 -2.03
CA ILE A 155 14.72 -14.11 -1.30
C ILE A 155 15.81 -14.93 -1.94
N GLY A 156 15.80 -15.05 -3.27
CA GLY A 156 16.76 -15.81 -4.04
C GLY A 156 16.61 -15.60 -5.55
N GLN A 157 17.71 -15.76 -6.26
CA GLN A 157 17.73 -15.72 -7.73
C GLN A 157 17.24 -17.06 -8.32
N ILE A 158 16.59 -16.98 -9.46
CA ILE A 158 16.09 -18.11 -10.24
C ILE A 158 16.66 -18.08 -11.66
#